data_d1a4e7d9a53fda80d5a6e5e7d1351c26
#
_entry.id   d1a4e7d9a53fda80d5a6e5e7d1351c26
#
_cell.length_a   1.000
_cell.length_b   1.000
_cell.length_c   1.000
_cell.angle_alpha   90.00
_cell.angle_beta   90.00
_cell.angle_gamma   90.00
#
_symmetry.space_group_name_H-M   'P 1'
#
loop_
_entity.id
_entity.type
_entity.pdbx_description
1 polymer ?
#
loop_
_entity_poly.entity_id
_entity_poly.type
_entity_poly.pdbx_seq_one_letter_code
_entity_poly.pdbx_strand_id
1 'polypeptide(L)'
;MHARVAAAAAMALLGTAALLLPASDVRAASARTEVIAHRGASAHAPENTLPAVDKAAALGIDWVENDVQRTRDGTLVVLHDDNLRRTTDVEEVYPRRAPWKVRDFTAAEIARLDAGSWFGKAFRGTRVPTLKQYLDRVDLHHQKLLLEIKNPELYPGIEKQTLKLLANESWLDQGHRDRLVVQSFSAAALRTVHELKPAVRTGFLGTPSVARLPGYAAFVDQINPSYGSISTAYVSAVHAFTGPHGRPLEVFTWTVDTADTARLVAGYGVDGVITNRPDTVRAALGE
;
A
#
# COMPACT_ATOMS: atom_id res chain seq x y z
N MET A 1 91.24 -38.43 3.53
CA MET A 1 90.84 -37.15 2.92
C MET A 1 89.37 -37.12 2.80
N HIS A 2 88.72 -36.46 3.73
CA HIS A 2 87.24 -36.39 3.76
C HIS A 2 86.85 -34.92 3.84
N ALA A 3 86.27 -34.41 2.79
CA ALA A 3 85.69 -33.06 2.73
C ALA A 3 84.27 -33.08 3.28
N ARG A 4 84.00 -32.26 4.31
CA ARG A 4 82.65 -32.03 4.84
C ARG A 4 82.06 -30.83 4.15
N VAL A 5 80.92 -31.03 3.50
CA VAL A 5 80.09 -29.97 2.92
C VAL A 5 79.10 -29.57 3.97
N ALA A 6 79.11 -28.29 4.33
CA ALA A 6 78.07 -27.67 5.24
C ALA A 6 76.92 -27.15 4.39
N ALA A 7 75.76 -27.62 4.66
CA ALA A 7 74.51 -27.07 4.07
C ALA A 7 73.95 -25.95 4.93
N ALA A 8 73.85 -24.74 4.40
CA ALA A 8 73.19 -23.61 5.01
C ALA A 8 71.72 -23.63 4.63
N ALA A 9 70.81 -23.72 5.66
CA ALA A 9 69.42 -23.60 5.47
C ALA A 9 68.97 -22.11 5.57
N ALA A 10 68.49 -21.59 4.45
CA ALA A 10 67.87 -20.24 4.42
C ALA A 10 66.39 -20.36 4.78
N MET A 11 65.96 -19.80 5.91
CA MET A 11 64.55 -19.62 6.27
C MET A 11 64.03 -18.39 5.54
N ALA A 12 63.07 -18.57 4.62
CA ALA A 12 62.32 -17.50 4.02
C ALA A 12 61.08 -17.18 4.91
N LEU A 13 61.08 -16.01 5.53
CA LEU A 13 59.88 -15.44 6.19
C LEU A 13 58.93 -14.94 5.12
N LEU A 14 57.83 -15.64 4.90
CA LEU A 14 56.68 -15.15 4.14
C LEU A 14 55.82 -14.23 5.05
N GLY A 15 56.04 -12.91 4.90
CA GLY A 15 55.17 -11.91 5.50
C GLY A 15 53.83 -11.86 4.75
N THR A 16 52.73 -12.31 5.39
CA THR A 16 51.39 -12.10 4.90
C THR A 16 51.01 -10.64 5.10
N ALA A 17 51.09 -9.83 4.07
CA ALA A 17 50.49 -8.50 4.04
C ALA A 17 48.97 -8.66 3.91
N ALA A 18 48.24 -8.49 5.02
CA ALA A 18 46.80 -8.36 4.97
C ALA A 18 46.46 -7.04 4.28
N LEU A 19 46.00 -7.09 3.05
CA LEU A 19 45.36 -5.97 2.35
C LEU A 19 44.05 -5.66 3.06
N LEU A 20 44.07 -4.64 3.93
CA LEU A 20 42.88 -3.95 4.41
C LEU A 20 42.28 -3.22 3.20
N LEU A 21 41.34 -3.88 2.53
CA LEU A 21 40.43 -3.18 1.59
C LEU A 21 39.63 -2.18 2.40
N PRO A 22 39.58 -0.89 2.00
CA PRO A 22 38.68 0.05 2.64
C PRO A 22 37.26 -0.51 2.51
N ALA A 23 36.54 -0.63 3.62
CA ALA A 23 35.11 -0.87 3.60
C ALA A 23 34.52 0.28 2.79
N SER A 24 34.16 0.02 1.54
CA SER A 24 33.37 0.93 0.76
C SER A 24 32.05 1.04 1.53
N ASP A 25 31.82 2.20 2.16
CA ASP A 25 30.50 2.62 2.59
C ASP A 25 29.63 2.63 1.33
N VAL A 26 29.06 1.50 1.00
CA VAL A 26 27.90 1.43 0.12
C VAL A 26 26.78 2.07 0.91
N ARG A 27 26.79 3.40 0.95
CA ARG A 27 25.62 4.17 1.28
C ARG A 27 24.62 3.79 0.23
N ALA A 28 23.78 2.77 0.54
CA ALA A 28 22.60 2.46 -0.24
C ALA A 28 21.92 3.80 -0.44
N ALA A 29 21.80 4.23 -1.69
CA ALA A 29 20.99 5.40 -2.00
C ALA A 29 19.66 5.15 -1.27
N SER A 30 19.33 6.01 -0.31
CA SER A 30 18.09 5.91 0.44
C SER A 30 17.00 5.78 -0.62
N ALA A 31 16.38 4.61 -0.71
CA ALA A 31 15.27 4.43 -1.61
C ALA A 31 14.27 5.54 -1.28
N ARG A 32 13.82 6.24 -2.31
CA ARG A 32 12.88 7.35 -2.16
C ARG A 32 11.61 6.83 -1.46
N THR A 33 11.16 7.52 -0.40
CA THR A 33 9.92 7.17 0.28
C THR A 33 8.73 7.49 -0.64
N GLU A 34 7.97 6.50 -1.06
CA GLU A 34 6.80 6.67 -1.93
C GLU A 34 5.68 7.45 -1.21
N VAL A 35 5.00 8.35 -1.91
CA VAL A 35 3.84 9.08 -1.39
C VAL A 35 2.57 8.49 -2.00
N ILE A 36 1.67 8.01 -1.14
CA ILE A 36 0.42 7.36 -1.53
C ILE A 36 -0.76 8.26 -1.15
N ALA A 37 -1.57 8.66 -2.15
CA ALA A 37 -2.75 9.46 -1.93
C ALA A 37 -3.88 8.57 -1.34
N HIS A 38 -4.13 8.72 -0.02
CA HIS A 38 -5.12 7.97 0.76
C HIS A 38 -6.54 8.29 0.29
N ARG A 39 -7.22 7.30 -0.30
CA ARG A 39 -8.55 7.45 -0.92
C ARG A 39 -8.56 8.49 -2.06
N GLY A 40 -7.44 8.57 -2.79
CA GLY A 40 -7.08 9.69 -3.65
C GLY A 40 -6.56 10.90 -2.86
N ALA A 41 -6.50 12.08 -3.46
CA ALA A 41 -6.09 13.30 -2.74
C ALA A 41 -7.22 13.81 -1.84
N SER A 42 -7.55 13.08 -0.77
CA SER A 42 -8.78 13.23 0.01
C SER A 42 -8.88 14.50 0.86
N ALA A 43 -7.79 15.24 1.06
CA ALA A 43 -7.84 16.58 1.63
C ALA A 43 -8.25 17.66 0.60
N HIS A 44 -8.28 17.33 -0.68
CA HIS A 44 -8.54 18.28 -1.79
C HIS A 44 -9.79 17.94 -2.61
N ALA A 45 -10.29 16.70 -2.52
CA ALA A 45 -11.49 16.22 -3.20
C ALA A 45 -12.18 15.14 -2.36
N PRO A 46 -13.48 14.85 -2.58
CA PRO A 46 -14.18 13.84 -1.78
C PRO A 46 -13.48 12.48 -1.87
N GLU A 47 -13.22 11.87 -0.71
CA GLU A 47 -12.52 10.58 -0.61
C GLU A 47 -13.17 9.49 -1.46
N ASN A 48 -12.35 8.56 -1.99
CA ASN A 48 -12.82 7.39 -2.73
C ASN A 48 -13.65 7.71 -3.99
N THR A 49 -13.47 8.89 -4.57
CA THR A 49 -14.18 9.33 -5.79
C THR A 49 -13.23 9.55 -6.96
N LEU A 50 -13.78 9.59 -8.19
CA LEU A 50 -12.98 9.87 -9.39
C LEU A 50 -12.30 11.25 -9.34
N PRO A 51 -12.95 12.33 -8.87
CA PRO A 51 -12.28 13.62 -8.66
C PRO A 51 -11.07 13.56 -7.71
N ALA A 52 -11.06 12.67 -6.70
CA ALA A 52 -9.93 12.52 -5.81
C ALA A 52 -8.73 11.83 -6.49
N VAL A 53 -9.00 10.90 -7.42
CA VAL A 53 -7.97 10.28 -8.30
C VAL A 53 -7.39 11.33 -9.23
N ASP A 54 -8.25 12.10 -9.93
CA ASP A 54 -7.83 13.18 -10.85
C ASP A 54 -6.98 14.22 -10.12
N LYS A 55 -7.36 14.55 -8.89
CA LYS A 55 -6.61 15.51 -8.08
C LYS A 55 -5.24 14.97 -7.67
N ALA A 56 -5.13 13.69 -7.32
CA ALA A 56 -3.85 13.04 -7.05
C ALA A 56 -2.94 13.08 -8.29
N ALA A 57 -3.47 12.74 -9.46
CA ALA A 57 -2.75 12.83 -10.74
C ALA A 57 -2.29 14.26 -11.06
N ALA A 58 -3.17 15.25 -10.90
CA ALA A 58 -2.84 16.67 -11.10
C ALA A 58 -1.76 17.18 -10.14
N LEU A 59 -1.61 16.56 -8.98
CA LEU A 59 -0.53 16.81 -8.03
C LEU A 59 0.75 16.02 -8.34
N GLY A 60 0.76 15.21 -9.42
CA GLY A 60 1.91 14.38 -9.80
C GLY A 60 2.18 13.23 -8.85
N ILE A 61 1.15 12.67 -8.24
CA ILE A 61 1.26 11.53 -7.32
C ILE A 61 1.06 10.23 -8.09
N ASP A 62 2.04 9.35 -8.02
CA ASP A 62 2.04 8.08 -8.76
C ASP A 62 1.14 7.00 -8.12
N TRP A 63 0.94 7.05 -6.79
CA TRP A 63 0.16 6.08 -6.07
C TRP A 63 -1.15 6.65 -5.54
N VAL A 64 -2.24 5.93 -5.76
CA VAL A 64 -3.52 6.16 -5.09
C VAL A 64 -3.91 4.93 -4.28
N GLU A 65 -4.58 5.16 -3.18
CA GLU A 65 -5.17 4.10 -2.36
C GLU A 65 -6.71 4.19 -2.44
N ASN A 66 -7.39 3.06 -2.31
CA ASN A 66 -8.84 2.98 -2.23
C ASN A 66 -9.36 1.85 -1.34
N ASP A 67 -10.64 1.95 -0.97
CA ASP A 67 -11.35 0.98 -0.14
C ASP A 67 -12.45 0.26 -0.92
N VAL A 68 -12.44 -1.07 -0.97
CA VAL A 68 -13.40 -1.86 -1.75
C VAL A 68 -14.40 -2.56 -0.83
N GLN A 69 -15.69 -2.38 -1.14
CA GLN A 69 -16.80 -3.07 -0.52
C GLN A 69 -17.76 -3.63 -1.58
N ARG A 70 -18.81 -4.36 -1.15
CA ARG A 70 -19.75 -5.03 -2.06
C ARG A 70 -21.20 -4.65 -1.74
N THR A 71 -21.95 -4.29 -2.77
CA THR A 71 -23.38 -4.03 -2.73
C THR A 71 -24.20 -5.32 -2.56
N ARG A 72 -25.50 -5.18 -2.28
CA ARG A 72 -26.44 -6.31 -2.15
C ARG A 72 -26.53 -7.17 -3.41
N ASP A 73 -26.45 -6.55 -4.58
CA ASP A 73 -26.49 -7.23 -5.89
C ASP A 73 -25.13 -7.68 -6.40
N GLY A 74 -24.10 -7.60 -5.54
CA GLY A 74 -22.79 -8.16 -5.84
C GLY A 74 -21.83 -7.22 -6.58
N THR A 75 -22.15 -5.95 -6.81
CA THR A 75 -21.23 -5.01 -7.44
C THR A 75 -20.17 -4.54 -6.45
N LEU A 76 -18.89 -4.53 -6.86
CA LEU A 76 -17.83 -3.92 -6.06
C LEU A 76 -17.87 -2.40 -6.23
N VAL A 77 -17.91 -1.68 -5.12
CA VAL A 77 -17.92 -0.21 -5.03
C VAL A 77 -16.77 0.29 -4.17
N VAL A 78 -16.37 1.55 -4.39
CA VAL A 78 -15.26 2.16 -3.67
C VAL A 78 -15.80 3.10 -2.60
N LEU A 79 -15.68 2.67 -1.33
CA LEU A 79 -16.19 3.39 -0.15
C LEU A 79 -15.53 2.85 1.12
N HIS A 80 -15.13 3.73 2.05
CA HIS A 80 -14.43 3.34 3.28
C HIS A 80 -15.35 2.72 4.33
N ASP A 81 -16.42 3.43 4.71
CA ASP A 81 -17.31 3.02 5.81
C ASP A 81 -18.21 1.85 5.36
N ASP A 82 -18.63 0.99 6.28
CA ASP A 82 -19.59 -0.08 6.00
C ASP A 82 -21.02 0.44 5.75
N ASN A 83 -21.22 1.76 5.88
CA ASN A 83 -22.47 2.46 5.65
C ASN A 83 -22.25 3.73 4.81
N LEU A 84 -23.33 4.23 4.20
CA LEU A 84 -23.32 5.32 3.23
C LEU A 84 -23.43 6.72 3.85
N ARG A 85 -23.59 6.83 5.17
CA ARG A 85 -24.07 8.04 5.85
C ARG A 85 -23.09 9.21 5.77
N ARG A 86 -21.82 8.96 6.08
CA ARG A 86 -20.82 10.04 6.28
C ARG A 86 -20.46 10.77 4.99
N THR A 87 -20.43 10.06 3.88
CA THR A 87 -19.91 10.56 2.61
C THR A 87 -20.94 10.61 1.48
N THR A 88 -22.24 10.46 1.81
CA THR A 88 -23.34 10.59 0.83
C THR A 88 -24.58 11.26 1.44
N ASP A 89 -25.52 11.64 0.58
CA ASP A 89 -26.84 12.15 0.92
C ASP A 89 -27.88 11.04 1.18
N VAL A 90 -27.46 9.86 1.60
CA VAL A 90 -28.33 8.68 1.76
C VAL A 90 -29.48 8.89 2.74
N GLU A 91 -29.29 9.71 3.77
CA GLU A 91 -30.32 10.05 4.75
C GLU A 91 -31.49 10.84 4.11
N GLU A 92 -31.18 11.66 3.10
CA GLU A 92 -32.17 12.42 2.33
C GLU A 92 -32.87 11.56 1.29
N VAL A 93 -32.09 10.76 0.53
CA VAL A 93 -32.59 9.94 -0.58
C VAL A 93 -33.35 8.71 -0.09
N TYR A 94 -32.88 8.10 1.02
CA TYR A 94 -33.46 6.87 1.58
C TYR A 94 -33.73 6.96 3.11
N PRO A 95 -34.52 7.92 3.60
CA PRO A 95 -34.63 8.24 5.02
C PRO A 95 -35.15 7.09 5.92
N ARG A 96 -35.85 6.12 5.34
CA ARG A 96 -36.43 4.99 6.07
C ARG A 96 -35.60 3.71 5.99
N ARG A 97 -34.33 3.77 5.52
CA ARG A 97 -33.48 2.59 5.32
C ARG A 97 -32.25 2.56 6.22
N ALA A 98 -32.28 3.31 7.36
CA ALA A 98 -31.23 3.18 8.37
C ALA A 98 -31.01 1.70 8.78
N PRO A 99 -29.77 1.32 9.08
CA PRO A 99 -28.55 2.11 9.25
C PRO A 99 -27.72 2.33 7.97
N TRP A 100 -28.29 2.24 6.80
CA TRP A 100 -27.74 2.52 5.47
C TRP A 100 -26.45 1.74 5.15
N LYS A 101 -26.39 0.47 5.49
CA LYS A 101 -25.24 -0.37 5.22
C LYS A 101 -25.06 -0.59 3.71
N VAL A 102 -23.82 -0.52 3.22
CA VAL A 102 -23.49 -0.71 1.80
C VAL A 102 -24.10 -2.01 1.26
N ARG A 103 -24.00 -3.10 2.01
CA ARG A 103 -24.50 -4.44 1.63
C ARG A 103 -26.04 -4.53 1.54
N ASP A 104 -26.79 -3.52 1.99
CA ASP A 104 -28.24 -3.52 1.95
C ASP A 104 -28.78 -2.77 0.71
N PHE A 105 -27.90 -2.13 -0.06
CA PHE A 105 -28.24 -1.37 -1.27
C PHE A 105 -27.69 -2.04 -2.53
N THR A 106 -28.44 -1.94 -3.63
CA THR A 106 -27.95 -2.30 -4.96
C THR A 106 -27.02 -1.22 -5.52
N ALA A 107 -26.21 -1.57 -6.51
CA ALA A 107 -25.38 -0.60 -7.22
C ALA A 107 -26.21 0.53 -7.85
N ALA A 108 -27.38 0.21 -8.42
CA ALA A 108 -28.28 1.21 -8.99
C ALA A 108 -28.84 2.19 -7.94
N GLU A 109 -29.10 1.73 -6.71
CA GLU A 109 -29.53 2.59 -5.60
C GLU A 109 -28.38 3.51 -5.14
N ILE A 110 -27.15 2.97 -5.00
CA ILE A 110 -25.96 3.74 -4.61
C ILE A 110 -25.58 4.77 -5.69
N ALA A 111 -25.72 4.43 -6.97
CA ALA A 111 -25.43 5.34 -8.07
C ALA A 111 -26.33 6.61 -8.10
N ARG A 112 -27.42 6.64 -7.33
CA ARG A 112 -28.30 7.83 -7.19
C ARG A 112 -27.77 8.83 -6.18
N LEU A 113 -26.90 8.41 -5.26
CA LEU A 113 -26.41 9.21 -4.15
C LEU A 113 -25.41 10.26 -4.61
N ASP A 114 -25.44 11.41 -3.97
CA ASP A 114 -24.39 12.44 -4.08
C ASP A 114 -23.31 12.15 -3.04
N ALA A 115 -22.12 11.84 -3.52
CA ALA A 115 -20.94 11.56 -2.69
C ALA A 115 -19.94 12.75 -2.66
N GLY A 116 -20.34 13.92 -3.13
CA GLY A 116 -19.45 15.08 -3.24
C GLY A 116 -19.90 16.30 -2.43
N SER A 117 -21.20 16.55 -2.32
CA SER A 117 -21.73 17.77 -1.68
C SER A 117 -21.32 17.94 -0.22
N TRP A 118 -21.10 16.84 0.51
CA TRP A 118 -20.60 16.86 1.89
C TRP A 118 -19.19 17.46 2.01
N PHE A 119 -18.38 17.28 0.98
CA PHE A 119 -17.02 17.83 0.93
C PHE A 119 -17.01 19.30 0.50
N GLY A 120 -17.88 19.67 -0.46
CA GLY A 120 -17.99 21.03 -0.92
C GLY A 120 -18.86 21.18 -2.17
N LYS A 121 -19.45 22.37 -2.35
CA LYS A 121 -20.40 22.66 -3.44
C LYS A 121 -19.82 22.40 -4.85
N ALA A 122 -18.50 22.55 -5.02
CA ALA A 122 -17.83 22.30 -6.30
C ALA A 122 -17.89 20.82 -6.73
N PHE A 123 -18.14 19.90 -5.79
CA PHE A 123 -18.20 18.47 -6.04
C PHE A 123 -19.62 17.91 -6.08
N ARG A 124 -20.63 18.80 -6.06
CA ARG A 124 -22.03 18.40 -6.13
C ARG A 124 -22.28 17.47 -7.32
N GLY A 125 -22.99 16.38 -7.10
CA GLY A 125 -23.30 15.40 -8.13
C GLY A 125 -22.22 14.35 -8.37
N THR A 126 -21.09 14.39 -7.65
CA THR A 126 -20.11 13.30 -7.63
C THR A 126 -20.78 12.03 -7.13
N ARG A 127 -20.46 10.89 -7.74
CA ARG A 127 -21.05 9.59 -7.42
C ARG A 127 -20.06 8.68 -6.71
N VAL A 128 -20.58 7.73 -5.92
CA VAL A 128 -19.79 6.59 -5.44
C VAL A 128 -19.42 5.74 -6.66
N PRO A 129 -18.13 5.57 -6.98
CA PRO A 129 -17.74 4.80 -8.17
C PRO A 129 -17.84 3.29 -7.90
N THR A 130 -18.12 2.52 -8.94
CA THR A 130 -17.81 1.08 -8.94
C THR A 130 -16.28 0.90 -8.96
N LEU A 131 -15.80 -0.27 -8.51
CA LEU A 131 -14.37 -0.56 -8.60
C LEU A 131 -13.87 -0.50 -10.05
N LYS A 132 -14.67 -0.99 -11.02
CA LYS A 132 -14.30 -0.86 -12.43
C LYS A 132 -14.05 0.60 -12.85
N GLN A 133 -15.00 1.50 -12.55
CA GLN A 133 -14.84 2.93 -12.89
C GLN A 133 -13.61 3.56 -12.25
N TYR A 134 -13.29 3.12 -11.02
CA TYR A 134 -12.11 3.58 -10.32
C TYR A 134 -10.82 3.07 -10.98
N LEU A 135 -10.77 1.78 -11.33
CA LEU A 135 -9.64 1.16 -12.05
C LEU A 135 -9.39 1.86 -13.40
N ASP A 136 -10.46 2.08 -14.20
CA ASP A 136 -10.36 2.81 -15.46
C ASP A 136 -9.76 4.22 -15.29
N ARG A 137 -10.11 4.92 -14.18
CA ARG A 137 -9.59 6.26 -13.91
C ARG A 137 -8.13 6.26 -13.47
N VAL A 138 -7.75 5.30 -12.62
CA VAL A 138 -6.36 5.13 -12.19
C VAL A 138 -5.46 4.78 -13.39
N ASP A 139 -5.96 3.90 -14.27
CA ASP A 139 -5.22 3.51 -15.47
C ASP A 139 -5.09 4.66 -16.49
N LEU A 140 -6.13 5.46 -16.67
CA LEU A 140 -6.10 6.67 -17.50
C LEU A 140 -4.96 7.62 -17.12
N HIS A 141 -4.65 7.70 -15.83
CA HIS A 141 -3.55 8.53 -15.30
C HIS A 141 -2.23 7.78 -15.14
N HIS A 142 -2.16 6.50 -15.55
CA HIS A 142 -0.99 5.63 -15.38
C HIS A 142 -0.51 5.51 -13.92
N GLN A 143 -1.40 5.74 -12.97
CA GLN A 143 -1.09 5.64 -11.54
C GLN A 143 -1.01 4.19 -11.08
N LYS A 144 -0.34 3.98 -9.95
CA LYS A 144 -0.28 2.73 -9.20
C LYS A 144 -1.41 2.68 -8.18
N LEU A 145 -1.86 1.49 -7.81
CA LEU A 145 -3.01 1.28 -6.92
C LEU A 145 -2.64 0.46 -5.70
N LEU A 146 -2.93 0.99 -4.52
CA LEU A 146 -2.98 0.28 -3.26
C LEU A 146 -4.45 0.00 -2.92
N LEU A 147 -4.96 -1.19 -3.24
CA LEU A 147 -6.36 -1.57 -3.10
C LEU A 147 -6.62 -2.23 -1.76
N GLU A 148 -7.46 -1.62 -0.91
CA GLU A 148 -7.88 -2.25 0.34
C GLU A 148 -9.18 -3.06 0.16
N ILE A 149 -9.14 -4.35 0.57
CA ILE A 149 -10.35 -5.14 0.77
C ILE A 149 -10.86 -4.87 2.19
N LYS A 150 -11.97 -4.07 2.26
CA LYS A 150 -12.58 -3.68 3.55
C LYS A 150 -13.49 -4.77 4.10
N ASN A 151 -13.41 -4.98 5.41
CA ASN A 151 -14.34 -5.81 6.19
C ASN A 151 -14.73 -7.12 5.47
N PRO A 152 -13.78 -7.94 4.99
CA PRO A 152 -14.07 -9.12 4.17
C PRO A 152 -15.02 -10.11 4.87
N GLU A 153 -15.08 -10.09 6.18
CA GLU A 153 -16.02 -10.88 6.99
C GLU A 153 -17.50 -10.53 6.73
N LEU A 154 -17.79 -9.31 6.25
CA LEU A 154 -19.15 -8.91 5.85
C LEU A 154 -19.51 -9.38 4.44
N TYR A 155 -18.52 -9.81 3.65
CA TYR A 155 -18.64 -10.07 2.22
C TYR A 155 -17.96 -11.39 1.83
N PRO A 156 -18.46 -12.55 2.25
CA PRO A 156 -17.82 -13.84 1.94
C PRO A 156 -17.47 -13.98 0.45
N GLY A 157 -16.19 -14.29 0.16
CA GLY A 157 -15.65 -14.45 -1.19
C GLY A 157 -15.35 -13.15 -1.95
N ILE A 158 -15.30 -12.01 -1.28
CA ILE A 158 -14.95 -10.71 -1.89
C ILE A 158 -13.54 -10.75 -2.49
N GLU A 159 -12.60 -11.48 -1.91
CA GLU A 159 -11.24 -11.66 -2.39
C GLU A 159 -11.23 -12.23 -3.81
N LYS A 160 -11.95 -13.36 -3.99
CA LYS A 160 -12.08 -14.02 -5.29
C LYS A 160 -12.77 -13.12 -6.32
N GLN A 161 -13.79 -12.37 -5.88
CA GLN A 161 -14.53 -11.46 -6.75
C GLN A 161 -13.67 -10.28 -7.17
N THR A 162 -12.91 -9.68 -6.24
CA THR A 162 -11.96 -8.58 -6.52
C THR A 162 -10.89 -9.04 -7.50
N LEU A 163 -10.26 -10.19 -7.25
CA LEU A 163 -9.25 -10.76 -8.16
C LEU A 163 -9.82 -11.06 -9.56
N LYS A 164 -11.07 -11.54 -9.64
CA LYS A 164 -11.74 -11.75 -10.93
C LYS A 164 -11.94 -10.45 -11.70
N LEU A 165 -12.38 -9.38 -11.02
CA LEU A 165 -12.54 -8.08 -11.66
C LEU A 165 -11.19 -7.51 -12.11
N LEU A 166 -10.17 -7.56 -11.24
CA LEU A 166 -8.82 -7.13 -11.59
C LEU A 166 -8.27 -7.87 -12.81
N ALA A 167 -8.52 -9.18 -12.93
CA ALA A 167 -8.13 -9.97 -14.09
C ALA A 167 -8.88 -9.54 -15.35
N ASN A 168 -10.19 -9.32 -15.27
CA ASN A 168 -11.02 -8.91 -16.41
C ASN A 168 -10.63 -7.52 -16.94
N GLU A 169 -10.13 -6.63 -16.06
CA GLU A 169 -9.66 -5.28 -16.40
C GLU A 169 -8.13 -5.23 -16.63
N SER A 170 -7.49 -6.39 -16.89
CA SER A 170 -6.05 -6.54 -17.19
C SER A 170 -5.09 -6.08 -16.08
N TRP A 171 -5.57 -5.81 -14.88
CA TRP A 171 -4.73 -5.37 -13.76
C TRP A 171 -3.82 -6.48 -13.18
N LEU A 172 -4.05 -7.73 -13.57
CA LEU A 172 -3.18 -8.86 -13.19
C LEU A 172 -2.20 -9.25 -14.31
N ASP A 173 -2.22 -8.57 -15.44
CA ASP A 173 -1.29 -8.78 -16.54
C ASP A 173 0.09 -8.19 -16.20
N GLN A 174 1.13 -8.65 -16.90
CA GLN A 174 2.52 -8.28 -16.60
C GLN A 174 2.76 -6.76 -16.59
N GLY A 175 2.06 -5.99 -17.44
CA GLY A 175 2.22 -4.53 -17.52
C GLY A 175 1.59 -3.75 -16.35
N HIS A 176 0.61 -4.31 -15.66
CA HIS A 176 -0.10 -3.64 -14.55
C HIS A 176 0.25 -4.23 -13.17
N ARG A 177 0.66 -5.48 -13.10
CA ARG A 177 0.89 -6.20 -11.84
C ARG A 177 1.88 -5.47 -10.91
N ASP A 178 2.91 -4.84 -11.47
CA ASP A 178 3.89 -4.08 -10.69
C ASP A 178 3.34 -2.72 -10.19
N ARG A 179 2.14 -2.34 -10.65
CA ARG A 179 1.41 -1.15 -10.27
C ARG A 179 0.29 -1.44 -9.26
N LEU A 180 0.18 -2.67 -8.74
CA LEU A 180 -0.89 -3.11 -7.84
C LEU A 180 -0.33 -3.73 -6.57
N VAL A 181 -0.87 -3.29 -5.43
CA VAL A 181 -0.77 -3.99 -4.15
C VAL A 181 -2.19 -4.14 -3.59
N VAL A 182 -2.53 -5.33 -3.10
CA VAL A 182 -3.80 -5.57 -2.39
C VAL A 182 -3.51 -5.60 -0.89
N GLN A 183 -4.18 -4.73 -0.13
CA GLN A 183 -4.03 -4.66 1.32
C GLN A 183 -5.33 -4.99 2.07
N SER A 184 -5.21 -5.37 3.33
CA SER A 184 -6.34 -5.59 4.24
C SER A 184 -5.88 -5.66 5.69
N PHE A 185 -6.78 -5.34 6.63
CA PHE A 185 -6.63 -5.66 8.05
C PHE A 185 -6.81 -7.17 8.34
N SER A 186 -7.38 -7.92 7.41
CA SER A 186 -7.62 -9.36 7.54
C SER A 186 -6.45 -10.16 6.95
N ALA A 187 -5.63 -10.75 7.82
CA ALA A 187 -4.58 -11.68 7.40
C ALA A 187 -5.16 -12.91 6.67
N ALA A 188 -6.39 -13.33 6.99
CA ALA A 188 -7.06 -14.44 6.32
C ALA A 188 -7.40 -14.09 4.87
N ALA A 189 -7.94 -12.87 4.63
CA ALA A 189 -8.22 -12.40 3.28
C ALA A 189 -6.94 -12.31 2.42
N LEU A 190 -5.83 -11.81 2.99
CA LEU A 190 -4.56 -11.73 2.28
C LEU A 190 -3.96 -13.12 1.95
N ARG A 191 -4.09 -14.11 2.85
CA ARG A 191 -3.72 -15.50 2.54
C ARG A 191 -4.54 -16.02 1.36
N THR A 192 -5.86 -15.78 1.35
CA THR A 192 -6.74 -16.15 0.25
C THR A 192 -6.33 -15.49 -1.06
N VAL A 193 -5.98 -14.18 -1.04
CA VAL A 193 -5.46 -13.47 -2.22
C VAL A 193 -4.17 -14.13 -2.72
N HIS A 194 -3.21 -14.36 -1.83
CA HIS A 194 -1.94 -14.98 -2.16
C HIS A 194 -2.10 -16.42 -2.71
N GLU A 195 -2.95 -17.23 -2.09
CA GLU A 195 -3.24 -18.60 -2.56
C GLU A 195 -3.89 -18.63 -3.96
N LEU A 196 -4.83 -17.70 -4.22
CA LEU A 196 -5.53 -17.64 -5.51
C LEU A 196 -4.69 -17.01 -6.62
N LYS A 197 -3.84 -16.05 -6.29
CA LYS A 197 -3.00 -15.29 -7.22
C LYS A 197 -1.64 -14.95 -6.60
N PRO A 198 -0.72 -15.94 -6.48
CA PRO A 198 0.58 -15.75 -5.82
C PRO A 198 1.45 -14.64 -6.41
N ALA A 199 1.18 -14.21 -7.64
CA ALA A 199 1.92 -13.13 -8.31
C ALA A 199 1.46 -11.73 -7.90
N VAL A 200 0.34 -11.59 -7.16
CA VAL A 200 -0.17 -10.30 -6.68
C VAL A 200 0.54 -9.95 -5.38
N ARG A 201 1.14 -8.77 -5.33
CA ARG A 201 1.74 -8.24 -4.10
C ARG A 201 0.65 -7.92 -3.08
N THR A 202 0.92 -8.23 -1.82
CA THR A 202 -0.04 -7.99 -0.74
C THR A 202 0.59 -7.23 0.43
N GLY A 203 -0.25 -6.45 1.16
CA GLY A 203 0.15 -5.65 2.31
C GLY A 203 -0.78 -5.88 3.51
N PHE A 204 -0.21 -6.16 4.70
CA PHE A 204 -1.00 -6.32 5.92
C PHE A 204 -1.13 -4.99 6.66
N LEU A 205 -2.36 -4.50 6.81
CA LEU A 205 -2.67 -3.33 7.63
C LEU A 205 -2.63 -3.71 9.11
N GLY A 206 -1.60 -3.24 9.81
CA GLY A 206 -1.41 -3.49 11.25
C GLY A 206 0.05 -3.57 11.65
N THR A 207 0.27 -3.73 12.96
CA THR A 207 1.60 -3.77 13.57
C THR A 207 1.82 -5.11 14.28
N PRO A 208 2.08 -6.21 13.53
CA PRO A 208 2.39 -7.49 14.16
C PRO A 208 3.68 -7.37 14.97
N SER A 209 3.78 -8.10 16.11
CA SER A 209 5.03 -8.18 16.84
C SER A 209 6.13 -8.79 15.97
N VAL A 210 7.40 -8.41 16.21
CA VAL A 210 8.56 -8.92 15.43
C VAL A 210 8.60 -10.45 15.41
N ALA A 211 8.25 -11.10 16.53
CA ALA A 211 8.19 -12.57 16.62
C ALA A 211 7.16 -13.21 15.67
N ARG A 212 6.15 -12.45 15.21
CA ARG A 212 5.12 -12.94 14.30
C ARG A 212 5.42 -12.64 12.83
N LEU A 213 6.38 -11.77 12.54
CA LEU A 213 6.73 -11.38 11.16
C LEU A 213 7.05 -12.57 10.23
N PRO A 214 7.75 -13.64 10.68
CA PRO A 214 7.98 -14.81 9.81
C PRO A 214 6.69 -15.41 9.24
N GLY A 215 5.62 -15.44 10.04
CA GLY A 215 4.32 -15.94 9.61
C GLY A 215 3.59 -15.04 8.60
N TYR A 216 3.86 -13.74 8.61
CA TYR A 216 3.35 -12.78 7.62
C TYR A 216 4.19 -12.79 6.34
N ALA A 217 5.51 -12.83 6.46
CA ALA A 217 6.43 -12.88 5.32
C ALA A 217 6.18 -14.04 4.35
N ALA A 218 5.45 -15.09 4.79
CA ALA A 218 5.07 -16.19 3.94
C ALA A 218 4.00 -15.83 2.88
N PHE A 219 3.27 -14.72 3.05
CA PHE A 219 2.16 -14.36 2.15
C PHE A 219 1.96 -12.85 1.97
N VAL A 220 2.76 -11.96 2.57
CA VAL A 220 2.69 -10.51 2.32
C VAL A 220 4.05 -9.96 1.93
N ASP A 221 4.04 -8.88 1.15
CA ASP A 221 5.22 -8.11 0.73
C ASP A 221 5.39 -6.84 1.56
N GLN A 222 4.30 -6.39 2.22
CA GLN A 222 4.29 -5.16 2.98
C GLN A 222 3.65 -5.37 4.36
N ILE A 223 4.19 -4.66 5.35
CA ILE A 223 3.54 -4.42 6.64
C ILE A 223 3.18 -2.95 6.68
N ASN A 224 1.88 -2.64 6.79
CA ASN A 224 1.34 -1.30 6.70
C ASN A 224 0.77 -0.84 8.08
N PRO A 225 1.63 -0.40 9.01
CA PRO A 225 1.24 0.01 10.36
C PRO A 225 0.74 1.45 10.42
N SER A 226 0.00 1.80 11.47
CA SER A 226 -0.21 3.19 11.85
C SER A 226 1.12 3.83 12.26
N TYR A 227 1.35 5.08 11.84
CA TYR A 227 2.62 5.80 12.10
C TYR A 227 2.95 5.93 13.59
N GLY A 228 1.94 6.00 14.45
CA GLY A 228 2.13 6.08 15.90
C GLY A 228 2.56 4.76 16.58
N SER A 229 2.61 3.66 15.84
CA SER A 229 2.94 2.33 16.36
C SER A 229 4.31 1.80 15.91
N ILE A 230 5.13 2.64 15.25
CA ILE A 230 6.43 2.25 14.68
C ILE A 230 7.61 3.07 15.22
N SER A 231 8.79 2.54 15.00
CA SER A 231 10.07 3.17 15.29
C SER A 231 11.11 2.69 14.28
N THR A 232 12.29 3.31 14.24
CA THR A 232 13.42 2.85 13.41
C THR A 232 13.75 1.37 13.67
N ALA A 233 13.73 0.94 14.93
CA ALA A 233 14.00 -0.46 15.27
C ALA A 233 12.94 -1.42 14.71
N TYR A 234 11.66 -1.03 14.72
CA TYR A 234 10.59 -1.84 14.16
C TYR A 234 10.70 -1.93 12.64
N VAL A 235 10.90 -0.80 11.94
CA VAL A 235 11.07 -0.76 10.48
C VAL A 235 12.26 -1.62 10.06
N SER A 236 13.42 -1.48 10.72
CA SER A 236 14.59 -2.31 10.46
C SER A 236 14.32 -3.79 10.69
N ALA A 237 13.54 -4.14 11.73
CA ALA A 237 13.15 -5.52 11.98
C ALA A 237 12.22 -6.09 10.89
N VAL A 238 11.32 -5.29 10.33
CA VAL A 238 10.46 -5.70 9.20
C VAL A 238 11.32 -5.95 7.96
N HIS A 239 12.23 -5.03 7.61
CA HIS A 239 13.12 -5.17 6.46
C HIS A 239 14.06 -6.37 6.52
N ALA A 240 14.31 -6.94 7.70
CA ALA A 240 15.12 -8.16 7.85
C ALA A 240 14.44 -9.44 7.35
N PHE A 241 13.14 -9.40 7.04
CA PHE A 241 12.40 -10.53 6.51
C PHE A 241 12.17 -10.38 5.02
N THR A 242 12.22 -11.51 4.31
CA THR A 242 11.97 -11.59 2.87
C THR A 242 10.53 -12.06 2.62
N GLY A 243 9.79 -11.30 1.81
CA GLY A 243 8.43 -11.62 1.40
C GLY A 243 8.37 -12.70 0.30
N PRO A 244 7.15 -13.10 -0.11
CA PRO A 244 6.94 -14.20 -1.04
C PRO A 244 7.52 -13.96 -2.44
N HIS A 245 7.77 -12.70 -2.81
CA HIS A 245 8.39 -12.33 -4.09
C HIS A 245 9.92 -12.17 -4.03
N GLY A 246 10.57 -12.66 -2.95
CA GLY A 246 12.03 -12.67 -2.81
C GLY A 246 12.67 -11.30 -2.54
N ARG A 247 11.88 -10.31 -2.11
CA ARG A 247 12.33 -8.96 -1.73
C ARG A 247 12.16 -8.76 -0.22
N PRO A 248 12.95 -7.90 0.42
CA PRO A 248 12.67 -7.48 1.80
C PRO A 248 11.22 -7.00 1.93
N LEU A 249 10.59 -7.26 3.09
CA LEU A 249 9.29 -6.68 3.40
C LEU A 249 9.40 -5.16 3.42
N GLU A 250 8.43 -4.47 2.82
CA GLU A 250 8.32 -3.02 2.82
C GLU A 250 7.43 -2.55 3.99
N VAL A 251 7.62 -1.30 4.41
CA VAL A 251 6.78 -0.64 5.43
C VAL A 251 6.10 0.58 4.82
N PHE A 252 4.77 0.52 4.65
CA PHE A 252 3.94 1.66 4.25
C PHE A 252 3.12 2.12 5.44
N THR A 253 3.29 3.37 5.89
CA THR A 253 2.64 3.83 7.14
C THR A 253 1.54 4.86 6.87
N TRP A 254 0.50 4.84 7.72
CA TRP A 254 -0.73 5.65 7.59
C TRP A 254 -1.18 6.21 8.95
N THR A 255 -2.05 7.26 9.03
CA THR A 255 -2.26 8.27 8.03
C THR A 255 -1.42 9.48 8.42
N VAL A 256 -0.54 9.92 7.54
CA VAL A 256 0.50 10.93 7.82
C VAL A 256 0.15 12.21 7.05
N ASP A 257 -0.37 13.22 7.75
CA ASP A 257 -0.94 14.41 7.12
C ASP A 257 -0.15 15.72 7.40
N THR A 258 0.97 15.63 8.14
CA THR A 258 1.79 16.79 8.43
C THR A 258 3.23 16.63 7.95
N ALA A 259 3.88 17.75 7.59
CA ALA A 259 5.27 17.76 7.15
C ALA A 259 6.23 17.17 8.21
N ASP A 260 5.99 17.46 9.48
CA ASP A 260 6.87 17.01 10.57
C ASP A 260 6.74 15.50 10.78
N THR A 261 5.50 14.97 10.76
CA THR A 261 5.28 13.51 10.85
C THR A 261 5.86 12.80 9.63
N ALA A 262 5.74 13.38 8.42
CA ALA A 262 6.33 12.82 7.21
C ALA A 262 7.86 12.69 7.32
N ARG A 263 8.56 13.76 7.74
CA ARG A 263 10.01 13.71 7.98
C ARG A 263 10.40 12.71 9.07
N LEU A 264 9.60 12.64 10.14
CA LEU A 264 9.84 11.72 11.25
C LEU A 264 9.81 10.27 10.77
N VAL A 265 8.73 9.86 10.08
CA VAL A 265 8.60 8.45 9.63
C VAL A 265 9.56 8.10 8.49
N ALA A 266 9.86 9.05 7.59
CA ALA A 266 10.92 8.88 6.60
C ALA A 266 12.29 8.65 7.28
N GLY A 267 12.57 9.37 8.39
CA GLY A 267 13.74 9.14 9.25
C GLY A 267 13.78 7.76 9.92
N TYR A 268 12.64 7.08 10.05
CA TYR A 268 12.59 5.67 10.50
C TYR A 268 12.94 4.69 9.37
N GLY A 269 12.97 5.14 8.11
CA GLY A 269 13.30 4.34 6.95
C GLY A 269 12.10 3.63 6.32
N VAL A 270 10.87 4.17 6.46
CA VAL A 270 9.69 3.61 5.80
C VAL A 270 9.79 3.74 4.28
N ASP A 271 9.25 2.77 3.54
CA ASP A 271 9.27 2.73 2.08
C ASP A 271 8.14 3.56 1.47
N GLY A 272 7.04 3.75 2.21
CA GLY A 272 5.92 4.56 1.74
C GLY A 272 5.13 5.23 2.87
N VAL A 273 4.49 6.34 2.50
CA VAL A 273 3.64 7.16 3.38
C VAL A 273 2.27 7.34 2.76
N ILE A 274 1.23 6.84 3.43
CA ILE A 274 -0.16 6.96 3.03
C ILE A 274 -0.75 8.21 3.70
N THR A 275 -1.26 9.17 2.88
CA THR A 275 -1.62 10.51 3.34
C THR A 275 -2.86 11.08 2.63
N ASN A 276 -3.65 11.85 3.37
CA ASN A 276 -4.73 12.66 2.79
C ASN A 276 -4.20 13.94 2.09
N ARG A 277 -2.96 14.37 2.43
CA ARG A 277 -2.30 15.59 1.95
C ARG A 277 -1.04 15.29 1.15
N PRO A 278 -1.16 14.63 -0.01
CA PRO A 278 0.00 14.14 -0.73
C PRO A 278 0.93 15.27 -1.23
N ASP A 279 0.41 16.44 -1.52
CA ASP A 279 1.17 17.67 -1.84
C ASP A 279 2.06 18.12 -0.68
N THR A 280 1.49 18.17 0.53
CA THR A 280 2.21 18.58 1.75
C THR A 280 3.31 17.58 2.10
N VAL A 281 2.99 16.28 2.03
CA VAL A 281 3.94 15.22 2.37
C VAL A 281 5.07 15.15 1.34
N ARG A 282 4.75 15.21 0.05
CA ARG A 282 5.76 15.20 -1.02
C ARG A 282 6.72 16.37 -0.88
N ALA A 283 6.22 17.59 -0.69
CA ALA A 283 7.05 18.75 -0.45
C ALA A 283 7.94 18.63 0.79
N ALA A 284 7.43 17.99 1.86
CA ALA A 284 8.19 17.77 3.10
C ALA A 284 9.34 16.77 2.92
N LEU A 285 9.22 15.83 1.98
CA LEU A 285 10.23 14.83 1.64
C LEU A 285 11.22 15.31 0.57
N GLY A 286 11.04 16.53 0.04
CA GLY A 286 11.95 17.13 -0.96
C GLY A 286 11.75 16.61 -2.37
N GLU A 287 10.53 16.23 -2.70
CA GLU A 287 10.15 15.62 -3.97
C GLU A 287 9.32 16.55 -4.86
#